data_08f5cb7d9b1643de7a1498cd503b68cd
#
_entry.id   08f5cb7d9b1643de7a1498cd503b68cd
#
_cell.length_a   1.000
_cell.length_b   1.000
_cell.length_c   1.000
_cell.angle_alpha   90.00
_cell.angle_beta   90.00
_cell.angle_gamma   90.00
#
_symmetry.space_group_name_H-M   'P 1'
#
loop_
_entity.id
_entity.type
_entity.pdbx_description
1 polymer ?
#
loop_
_entity_poly.entity_id
_entity_poly.type
_entity_poly.pdbx_seq_one_letter_code
_entity_poly.pdbx_strand_id
1 'polypeptide(L)'
;MNQFKLHLSRTLRIGVFSLIALLSTNISYSQDFGADLVSSYVWRGTQFGSGAHIQPYMTLGSGNLEAGIWGSFPTTAQGGGNELDAYISYDFGPLALTVTNYTFPSDGGVYSDGEYGFFQGDYTEISGSTSIMGVDLLAGYFTEVEALYVELGFAAGP
;
A
#
# COMPACT_ATOMS: atom_id res chain seq x y z
N MET A 1 -10.24 24.22 41.19
CA MET A 1 -9.87 23.47 39.96
C MET A 1 -9.06 22.27 40.41
N ASN A 2 -9.73 21.11 40.63
CA ASN A 2 -9.13 19.90 41.20
C ASN A 2 -8.41 19.12 40.09
N GLN A 3 -7.10 19.01 40.18
CA GLN A 3 -6.27 18.14 39.38
C GLN A 3 -6.45 16.70 39.92
N PHE A 4 -7.21 15.89 39.20
CA PHE A 4 -7.31 14.44 39.47
C PHE A 4 -6.05 13.75 38.92
N LYS A 5 -5.03 13.56 39.77
CA LYS A 5 -3.86 12.75 39.44
C LYS A 5 -4.21 11.29 39.65
N LEU A 6 -4.42 10.56 38.55
CA LEU A 6 -4.51 9.11 38.59
C LEU A 6 -3.15 8.51 38.99
N HIS A 7 -3.00 8.16 40.26
CA HIS A 7 -1.89 7.33 40.71
C HIS A 7 -2.18 5.86 40.39
N LEU A 8 -1.79 5.40 39.21
CA LEU A 8 -1.77 3.98 38.91
C LEU A 8 -0.74 3.29 39.84
N SER A 9 -1.18 2.29 40.60
CA SER A 9 -0.30 1.55 41.49
C SER A 9 0.80 0.86 40.68
N ARG A 10 1.98 0.67 41.31
CA ARG A 10 3.14 0.00 40.67
C ARG A 10 2.76 -1.39 40.14
N THR A 11 1.92 -2.12 40.86
CA THR A 11 1.41 -3.46 40.50
C THR A 11 0.55 -3.42 39.23
N LEU A 12 -0.29 -2.40 39.03
CA LEU A 12 -1.12 -2.25 37.84
C LEU A 12 -0.26 -1.92 36.61
N ARG A 13 0.78 -1.11 36.78
CA ARG A 13 1.73 -0.80 35.68
C ARG A 13 2.50 -2.03 35.24
N ILE A 14 3.00 -2.84 36.17
CA ILE A 14 3.71 -4.08 35.88
C ILE A 14 2.76 -5.08 35.18
N GLY A 15 1.51 -5.20 35.66
CA GLY A 15 0.50 -6.07 35.04
C GLY A 15 0.16 -5.68 33.60
N VAL A 16 0.02 -4.39 33.32
CA VAL A 16 -0.26 -3.88 31.96
C VAL A 16 0.94 -4.11 31.03
N PHE A 17 2.17 -3.84 31.49
CA PHE A 17 3.38 -4.11 30.69
C PHE A 17 3.59 -5.61 30.44
N SER A 18 3.32 -6.47 31.42
CA SER A 18 3.41 -7.92 31.26
C SER A 18 2.35 -8.46 30.30
N LEU A 19 1.13 -7.90 30.32
CA LEU A 19 0.06 -8.28 29.40
C LEU A 19 0.39 -7.85 27.95
N ILE A 20 0.94 -6.65 27.77
CA ILE A 20 1.41 -6.17 26.45
C ILE A 20 2.56 -7.04 25.95
N ALA A 21 3.52 -7.41 26.82
CA ALA A 21 4.62 -8.28 26.46
C ALA A 21 4.17 -9.71 26.10
N LEU A 22 3.13 -10.24 26.77
CA LEU A 22 2.55 -11.56 26.46
C LEU A 22 1.73 -11.56 25.17
N LEU A 23 1.13 -10.44 24.81
CA LEU A 23 0.41 -10.28 23.54
C LEU A 23 1.35 -10.10 22.33
N SER A 24 2.61 -9.71 22.57
CA SER A 24 3.61 -9.50 21.51
C SER A 24 4.43 -10.74 21.15
N THR A 25 4.24 -11.88 21.81
CA THR A 25 5.15 -13.04 21.70
C THR A 25 4.89 -13.99 20.53
N ASN A 26 3.90 -13.75 19.66
CA ASN A 26 3.61 -14.62 18.51
C ASN A 26 3.22 -13.87 17.22
N ILE A 27 3.55 -12.60 17.09
CA ILE A 27 3.32 -11.87 15.84
C ILE A 27 4.53 -12.09 14.95
N SER A 28 4.37 -12.89 13.90
CA SER A 28 5.36 -13.01 12.84
C SER A 28 5.27 -11.76 11.98
N TYR A 29 6.36 -11.01 11.91
CA TYR A 29 6.48 -9.87 11.00
C TYR A 29 7.25 -10.32 9.77
N SER A 30 6.72 -10.00 8.59
CA SER A 30 7.46 -10.08 7.33
C SER A 30 7.81 -8.66 6.88
N GLN A 31 8.99 -8.53 6.29
CA GLN A 31 9.44 -7.29 5.68
C GLN A 31 10.06 -7.65 4.33
N ASP A 32 9.65 -6.94 3.30
CA ASP A 32 10.27 -7.02 2.00
C ASP A 32 10.50 -5.62 1.45
N PHE A 33 11.62 -5.42 0.79
CA PHE A 33 11.95 -4.16 0.14
C PHE A 33 12.88 -4.39 -1.04
N GLY A 34 12.74 -3.57 -2.04
CA GLY A 34 13.56 -3.67 -3.24
C GLY A 34 13.32 -2.51 -4.19
N ALA A 35 13.89 -2.63 -5.37
CA ALA A 35 13.62 -1.71 -6.47
C ALA A 35 13.79 -2.43 -7.79
N ASP A 36 12.87 -2.21 -8.72
CA ASP A 36 12.95 -2.68 -10.09
C ASP A 36 13.45 -1.57 -11.02
N LEU A 37 14.25 -1.94 -12.01
CA LEU A 37 14.59 -1.08 -13.13
C LEU A 37 13.86 -1.61 -14.36
N VAL A 38 12.88 -0.86 -14.83
CA VAL A 38 12.04 -1.21 -15.98
C VAL A 38 12.30 -0.30 -17.16
N SER A 39 12.18 -0.82 -18.37
CA SER A 39 12.38 -0.02 -19.59
C SER A 39 11.27 1.00 -19.86
N SER A 40 10.10 0.75 -19.27
CA SER A 40 8.93 1.62 -19.36
C SER A 40 7.96 1.28 -18.23
N TYR A 41 7.28 2.26 -17.70
CA TYR A 41 6.20 2.03 -16.74
C TYR A 41 4.92 1.66 -17.50
N VAL A 42 4.42 0.46 -17.27
CA VAL A 42 3.14 -0.03 -17.81
C VAL A 42 2.27 -0.50 -16.64
N TRP A 43 1.07 0.05 -16.55
CA TRP A 43 0.09 -0.31 -15.53
C TRP A 43 -1.25 -0.59 -16.17
N ARG A 44 -1.81 -1.77 -15.92
CA ARG A 44 -3.11 -2.20 -16.45
C ARG A 44 -3.22 -2.02 -17.98
N GLY A 45 -2.16 -2.35 -18.70
CA GLY A 45 -2.09 -2.22 -20.17
C GLY A 45 -1.87 -0.81 -20.70
N THR A 46 -1.77 0.19 -19.83
CA THR A 46 -1.46 1.57 -20.20
C THR A 46 0.01 1.86 -19.94
N GLN A 47 0.71 2.40 -20.94
CA GLN A 47 2.09 2.84 -20.82
C GLN A 47 2.14 4.31 -20.37
N PHE A 48 2.82 4.55 -19.24
CA PHE A 48 3.06 5.87 -18.67
C PHE A 48 4.47 6.35 -19.03
N GLY A 49 4.57 7.09 -20.14
CA GLY A 49 5.86 7.55 -20.65
C GLY A 49 6.63 6.49 -21.46
N SER A 50 7.74 6.88 -22.06
CA SER A 50 8.57 6.05 -22.93
C SER A 50 9.99 5.83 -22.42
N GLY A 51 10.28 6.30 -21.20
CA GLY A 51 11.60 6.18 -20.56
C GLY A 51 11.65 5.04 -19.54
N ALA A 52 12.87 4.71 -19.13
CA ALA A 52 13.09 3.77 -18.04
C ALA A 52 12.69 4.38 -16.69
N HIS A 53 12.19 3.53 -15.80
CA HIS A 53 11.80 3.88 -14.44
C HIS A 53 12.55 3.06 -13.41
N ILE A 54 12.81 3.66 -12.24
CA ILE A 54 13.18 2.97 -11.02
C ILE A 54 11.93 2.87 -10.16
N GLN A 55 11.58 1.64 -9.75
CA GLN A 55 10.35 1.35 -9.01
C GLN A 55 10.68 0.72 -7.65
N PRO A 56 11.00 1.54 -6.63
CA PRO A 56 11.23 1.05 -5.28
C PRO A 56 9.94 0.62 -4.60
N TYR A 57 10.04 -0.37 -3.72
CA TYR A 57 8.93 -0.82 -2.88
C TYR A 57 9.39 -1.20 -1.49
N MET A 58 8.48 -1.15 -0.54
CA MET A 58 8.61 -1.70 0.79
C MET A 58 7.27 -2.23 1.28
N THR A 59 7.29 -3.45 1.82
CA THR A 59 6.12 -4.13 2.37
C THR A 59 6.38 -4.56 3.81
N LEU A 60 5.38 -4.40 4.64
CA LEU A 60 5.37 -4.85 6.04
C LEU A 60 4.13 -5.71 6.25
N GLY A 61 4.32 -6.94 6.71
CA GLY A 61 3.23 -7.89 6.96
C GLY A 61 3.19 -8.38 8.40
N SER A 62 1.99 -8.66 8.90
CA SER A 62 1.75 -9.29 10.19
C SER A 62 0.47 -10.12 10.16
N GLY A 63 0.61 -11.44 10.21
CA GLY A 63 -0.52 -12.35 10.02
C GLY A 63 -1.15 -12.17 8.64
N ASN A 64 -2.43 -11.82 8.63
CA ASN A 64 -3.19 -11.58 7.40
C ASN A 64 -3.20 -10.10 6.95
N LEU A 65 -2.55 -9.23 7.71
CA LEU A 65 -2.46 -7.81 7.42
C LEU A 65 -1.14 -7.50 6.71
N GLU A 66 -1.21 -6.73 5.64
CA GLU A 66 -0.06 -6.19 4.92
C GLU A 66 -0.26 -4.69 4.68
N ALA A 67 0.81 -3.94 4.77
CA ALA A 67 0.86 -2.55 4.36
C ALA A 67 2.16 -2.29 3.59
N GLY A 68 2.12 -1.42 2.60
CA GLY A 68 3.29 -1.13 1.80
C GLY A 68 3.25 0.23 1.13
N ILE A 69 4.40 0.56 0.58
CA ILE A 69 4.59 1.68 -0.32
C ILE A 69 5.26 1.19 -1.58
N TRP A 70 4.91 1.80 -2.69
CA TRP A 70 5.52 1.58 -3.99
C TRP A 70 5.68 2.92 -4.70
N GLY A 71 6.66 3.04 -5.56
CA GLY A 71 6.82 4.25 -6.34
C GLY A 71 7.34 3.96 -7.74
N SER A 72 7.18 4.92 -8.66
CA SER A 72 7.72 4.87 -10.01
C SER A 72 8.31 6.23 -10.38
N PHE A 73 9.61 6.25 -10.59
CA PHE A 73 10.38 7.46 -10.83
C PHE A 73 11.08 7.37 -12.18
N PRO A 74 10.74 8.22 -13.16
CA PRO A 74 11.38 8.20 -14.47
C PRO A 74 12.85 8.59 -14.37
N THR A 75 13.69 7.93 -15.16
CA THR A 75 15.13 8.26 -15.26
C THR A 75 15.41 9.32 -16.33
N THR A 76 14.41 9.67 -17.12
CA THR A 76 14.49 10.66 -18.21
C THR A 76 13.22 11.49 -18.27
N ALA A 77 13.30 12.68 -18.88
CA ALA A 77 12.14 13.57 -19.05
C ALA A 77 11.00 12.95 -19.90
N GLN A 78 11.28 11.93 -20.70
CA GLN A 78 10.29 11.23 -21.52
C GLN A 78 9.55 10.13 -20.72
N GLY A 79 9.97 9.83 -19.52
CA GLY A 79 9.45 8.75 -18.69
C GLY A 79 8.04 9.00 -18.11
N GLY A 80 7.48 10.19 -18.28
CA GLY A 80 6.22 10.55 -17.64
C GLY A 80 6.44 11.16 -16.24
N GLY A 81 5.39 11.17 -15.41
CA GLY A 81 5.43 11.73 -14.07
C GLY A 81 5.96 10.76 -13.02
N ASN A 82 6.17 11.28 -11.82
CA ASN A 82 6.44 10.48 -10.64
C ASN A 82 5.13 9.90 -10.07
N GLU A 83 5.21 8.72 -9.48
CA GLU A 83 4.10 8.10 -8.74
C GLU A 83 4.61 7.54 -7.43
N LEU A 84 3.82 7.67 -6.39
CA LEU A 84 4.06 7.12 -5.07
C LEU A 84 2.76 6.63 -4.47
N ASP A 85 2.68 5.35 -4.18
CA ASP A 85 1.49 4.69 -3.69
C ASP A 85 1.69 4.21 -2.26
N ALA A 86 0.62 4.24 -1.49
CA ALA A 86 0.53 3.58 -0.20
C ALA A 86 -0.68 2.66 -0.16
N TYR A 87 -0.52 1.46 0.38
CA TYR A 87 -1.62 0.53 0.48
C TYR A 87 -1.68 -0.19 1.82
N ILE A 88 -2.87 -0.67 2.13
CA ILE A 88 -3.13 -1.62 3.20
C ILE A 88 -4.04 -2.73 2.67
N SER A 89 -3.70 -3.97 2.96
CA SER A 89 -4.41 -5.16 2.52
C SER A 89 -4.69 -6.11 3.68
N TYR A 90 -5.83 -6.78 3.64
CA TYR A 90 -6.16 -7.84 4.58
C TYR A 90 -6.65 -9.08 3.83
N ASP A 91 -6.01 -10.22 4.11
CA ASP A 91 -6.34 -11.52 3.54
C ASP A 91 -7.33 -12.27 4.45
N PHE A 92 -8.55 -12.48 3.95
CA PHE A 92 -9.60 -13.28 4.60
C PHE A 92 -9.54 -14.77 4.21
N GLY A 93 -8.51 -15.19 3.47
CA GLY A 93 -8.33 -16.51 2.91
C GLY A 93 -8.89 -16.64 1.50
N PRO A 94 -10.21 -16.72 1.28
CA PRO A 94 -10.75 -16.80 -0.07
C PRO A 94 -10.80 -15.44 -0.81
N LEU A 95 -10.64 -14.34 -0.09
CA LEU A 95 -10.72 -12.97 -0.61
C LEU A 95 -9.70 -12.10 0.10
N ALA A 96 -8.91 -11.34 -0.62
CA ALA A 96 -8.14 -10.22 -0.07
C ALA A 96 -8.84 -8.90 -0.41
N LEU A 97 -8.86 -7.97 0.55
CA LEU A 97 -9.33 -6.60 0.35
C LEU A 97 -8.17 -5.64 0.54
N THR A 98 -8.02 -4.71 -0.40
CA THR A 98 -6.95 -3.73 -0.41
C THR A 98 -7.51 -2.32 -0.59
N VAL A 99 -6.95 -1.37 0.14
CA VAL A 99 -7.14 0.06 -0.12
C VAL A 99 -5.79 0.61 -0.55
N THR A 100 -5.74 1.22 -1.72
CA THR A 100 -4.54 1.85 -2.28
C THR A 100 -4.81 3.32 -2.53
N ASN A 101 -3.91 4.18 -2.09
CA ASN A 101 -3.88 5.58 -2.46
C ASN A 101 -2.74 5.81 -3.46
N TYR A 102 -3.09 6.31 -4.63
CA TYR A 102 -2.20 6.67 -5.72
C TYR A 102 -1.92 8.16 -5.64
N THR A 103 -0.66 8.53 -5.49
CA THR A 103 -0.21 9.91 -5.37
C THR A 103 0.75 10.25 -6.52
N PHE A 104 0.50 11.37 -7.21
CA PHE A 104 1.30 11.81 -8.35
C PHE A 104 2.06 13.10 -8.01
N PRO A 105 3.25 13.00 -7.36
CA PRO A 105 4.07 14.17 -7.05
C PRO A 105 4.49 14.89 -8.33
N SER A 106 4.33 16.22 -8.36
CA SER A 106 4.75 17.03 -9.50
C SER A 106 6.27 16.97 -9.73
N ASP A 107 6.70 17.27 -10.93
CA ASP A 107 8.11 17.38 -11.29
C ASP A 107 8.86 18.31 -10.33
N GLY A 108 9.86 17.77 -9.65
CA GLY A 108 10.61 18.49 -8.64
C GLY A 108 10.27 18.09 -7.19
N GLY A 109 9.37 17.15 -6.99
CA GLY A 109 9.02 16.62 -5.65
C GLY A 109 8.23 17.59 -4.78
N VAL A 110 7.67 18.65 -5.38
CA VAL A 110 6.79 19.60 -4.72
C VAL A 110 5.39 19.45 -5.32
N TYR A 111 4.40 19.19 -4.51
CA TYR A 111 3.00 19.16 -4.92
C TYR A 111 2.59 20.56 -5.40
N SER A 112 1.95 20.65 -6.55
CA SER A 112 1.71 21.92 -7.25
C SER A 112 0.76 22.87 -6.54
N ASP A 113 0.00 22.39 -5.58
CA ASP A 113 -1.05 23.11 -4.83
C ASP A 113 -0.72 23.34 -3.34
N GLY A 114 0.48 22.91 -2.90
CA GLY A 114 0.91 23.04 -1.52
C GLY A 114 0.30 22.03 -0.56
N GLU A 115 -0.47 21.07 -1.06
CA GLU A 115 -0.94 19.94 -0.28
C GLU A 115 0.11 18.81 -0.30
N TYR A 116 0.52 18.36 0.87
CA TYR A 116 1.56 17.35 1.03
C TYR A 116 1.00 16.17 1.82
N GLY A 117 1.14 14.98 1.27
CA GLY A 117 0.83 13.76 2.00
C GLY A 117 -0.05 12.79 1.22
N PHE A 118 -0.05 11.56 1.70
CA PHE A 118 -0.95 10.54 1.22
C PHE A 118 -2.41 10.92 1.54
N PHE A 119 -3.34 10.52 0.68
CA PHE A 119 -4.78 10.73 0.82
C PHE A 119 -5.25 12.19 0.69
N GLN A 120 -4.47 13.05 0.02
CA GLN A 120 -4.83 14.45 -0.22
C GLN A 120 -4.86 14.72 -1.73
N GLY A 121 -6.06 14.69 -2.30
CA GLY A 121 -6.30 15.13 -3.68
C GLY A 121 -5.98 14.13 -4.79
N ASP A 122 -5.54 12.92 -4.47
CA ASP A 122 -5.19 11.87 -5.41
C ASP A 122 -6.27 10.80 -5.53
N TYR A 123 -5.94 9.66 -6.14
CA TYR A 123 -6.91 8.61 -6.37
C TYR A 123 -6.84 7.55 -5.29
N THR A 124 -8.00 7.15 -4.77
CA THR A 124 -8.12 6.03 -3.84
C THR A 124 -8.88 4.89 -4.49
N GLU A 125 -8.29 3.71 -4.50
CA GLU A 125 -8.91 2.49 -4.96
C GLU A 125 -9.24 1.57 -3.79
N ILE A 126 -10.45 1.04 -3.78
CA ILE A 126 -10.83 -0.10 -2.94
C ILE A 126 -10.94 -1.30 -3.87
N SER A 127 -10.13 -2.33 -3.63
CA SER A 127 -10.11 -3.52 -4.48
C SER A 127 -10.27 -4.80 -3.69
N GLY A 128 -10.82 -5.80 -4.37
CA GLY A 128 -10.92 -7.17 -3.90
C GLY A 128 -10.28 -8.12 -4.90
N SER A 129 -9.52 -9.10 -4.40
CA SER A 129 -8.90 -10.12 -5.23
C SER A 129 -9.13 -11.52 -4.67
N THR A 130 -9.28 -12.49 -5.57
CA THR A 130 -9.44 -13.91 -5.24
C THR A 130 -8.82 -14.78 -6.33
N SER A 131 -8.43 -15.99 -5.94
CA SER A 131 -7.97 -17.02 -6.89
C SER A 131 -8.85 -18.26 -6.77
N ILE A 132 -9.48 -18.68 -7.85
CA ILE A 132 -10.36 -19.83 -7.89
C ILE A 132 -9.92 -20.77 -9.03
N MET A 133 -9.47 -21.97 -8.68
CA MET A 133 -9.06 -23.01 -9.63
C MET A 133 -7.98 -22.54 -10.63
N GLY A 134 -7.06 -21.65 -10.18
CA GLY A 134 -5.99 -21.13 -11.03
C GLY A 134 -6.40 -19.95 -11.92
N VAL A 135 -7.60 -19.42 -11.70
CA VAL A 135 -8.06 -18.16 -12.31
C VAL A 135 -8.03 -17.09 -11.22
N ASP A 136 -7.28 -16.04 -11.45
CA ASP A 136 -7.21 -14.88 -10.59
C ASP A 136 -8.22 -13.83 -11.06
N LEU A 137 -8.96 -13.29 -10.11
CA LEU A 137 -9.91 -12.21 -10.34
C LEU A 137 -9.53 -11.04 -9.43
N LEU A 138 -9.46 -9.84 -10.00
CA LEU A 138 -9.36 -8.58 -9.26
C LEU A 138 -10.48 -7.65 -9.73
N ALA A 139 -11.14 -6.99 -8.78
CA ALA A 139 -12.06 -5.90 -9.04
C ALA A 139 -11.70 -4.73 -8.14
N GLY A 140 -11.52 -3.54 -8.73
CA GLY A 140 -11.14 -2.31 -8.04
C GLY A 140 -12.07 -1.16 -8.40
N TYR A 141 -12.38 -0.32 -7.43
CA TYR A 141 -13.21 0.86 -7.60
C TYR A 141 -12.48 2.11 -7.12
N PHE A 142 -12.32 3.08 -8.02
CA PHE A 142 -11.75 4.39 -7.75
C PHE A 142 -12.81 5.35 -7.25
N THR A 143 -12.63 5.87 -6.04
CA THR A 143 -13.65 6.64 -5.33
C THR A 143 -13.84 8.05 -5.91
N GLU A 144 -12.76 8.69 -6.38
CA GLU A 144 -12.78 10.08 -6.85
C GLU A 144 -13.34 10.22 -8.28
N VAL A 145 -13.16 9.19 -9.11
CA VAL A 145 -13.58 9.21 -10.52
C VAL A 145 -14.70 8.22 -10.82
N GLU A 146 -15.20 7.53 -9.80
CA GLU A 146 -16.30 6.54 -9.89
C GLU A 146 -16.03 5.48 -10.99
N ALA A 147 -14.76 5.05 -11.14
CA ALA A 147 -14.35 4.12 -12.17
C ALA A 147 -14.18 2.71 -11.60
N LEU A 148 -14.73 1.72 -12.31
CA LEU A 148 -14.54 0.30 -12.01
C LEU A 148 -13.48 -0.31 -12.92
N TYR A 149 -12.57 -1.06 -12.33
CA TYR A 149 -11.60 -1.89 -13.02
C TYR A 149 -11.86 -3.37 -12.69
N VAL A 150 -11.75 -4.25 -13.69
CA VAL A 150 -11.83 -5.70 -13.50
C VAL A 150 -10.71 -6.36 -14.30
N GLU A 151 -10.00 -7.29 -13.67
CA GLU A 151 -8.94 -8.08 -14.27
C GLU A 151 -9.17 -9.56 -14.03
N LEU A 152 -8.89 -10.35 -15.08
CA LEU A 152 -8.83 -11.81 -15.02
C LEU A 152 -7.42 -12.25 -15.41
N GLY A 153 -6.78 -13.01 -14.52
CA GLY A 153 -5.48 -13.62 -14.75
C GLY A 153 -5.57 -15.15 -14.74
N PHE A 154 -4.69 -15.82 -15.46
CA PHE A 154 -4.49 -17.27 -15.35
C PHE A 154 -3.05 -17.61 -15.70
N ALA A 155 -2.49 -18.57 -14.97
CA ALA A 155 -1.18 -19.12 -15.31
C ALA A 155 -1.37 -20.25 -16.36
N ALA A 156 -0.92 -20.02 -17.57
CA ALA A 156 -0.74 -21.10 -18.54
C ALA A 156 0.60 -21.79 -18.22
N GLY A 157 0.53 -23.01 -17.67
CA GLY A 157 1.63 -23.78 -17.08
C GLY A 157 2.83 -24.04 -17.98
N PRO A 158 3.87 -24.79 -17.50
CA PRO A 158 5.27 -24.61 -17.89
C PRO A 158 5.50 -24.84 -19.34
#